data_a8a27472c428aa1dd7b61f794c61abfd
#
_entry.id   a8a27472c428aa1dd7b61f794c61abfd
#
_cell.length_a   1.000
_cell.length_b   1.000
_cell.length_c   1.000
_cell.angle_alpha   90.00
_cell.angle_beta   90.00
_cell.angle_gamma   90.00
#
_symmetry.space_group_name_H-M   'P 1'
#
loop_
_entity.id
_entity.type
_entity.pdbx_description
1 polymer ?
#
loop_
_entity_poly.entity_id
_entity_poly.type
_entity_poly.pdbx_seq_one_letter_code
_entity_poly.pdbx_strand_id
1 'polypeptide(L)'
;MAFAANSAFDKGTAESTSYVDSYTGNAFLMERDALNLTVGRDLYWVGDTLNARGLEVGGGTGGSALLAGGTLNVASSTIHGSLRAAGQTVNVSSTTVGNNITIAGQNVSIASDVSACGVYAAGSNVSVSGTYQGAAFAAGTVNLAGSYAGDVNISAGTVNVSRGTTVGGTLRVPNNAQVTIEEGANVPNVSYVDDALVSTVSERSEQNPFSVIGPLLFSCMAHALLVLLFFFLIKGAMEGAVKLTETKLSRMFVLGFAEFFVLPLLGLFLLFPLVTAPISALIFIFIAVLWMFSIPFAGYVLGRRLFEGMAPLGAGVIGTLVLTAVCYIPYLFFVVPTVCSIFVAGYLTQSFLGKRVGK
;
A
#
# COMPACT_ATOMS: atom_id res chain seq x y z
N MET A 1 -3.99 15.42 22.68
CA MET A 1 -4.84 14.57 21.83
C MET A 1 -6.25 14.69 22.36
N ALA A 2 -7.10 15.47 21.74
CA ALA A 2 -8.50 15.58 22.12
C ALA A 2 -9.30 14.76 21.12
N PHE A 3 -9.82 13.62 21.56
CA PHE A 3 -10.87 12.90 20.89
C PHE A 3 -12.18 13.63 21.14
N ALA A 4 -12.68 14.39 20.18
CA ALA A 4 -14.06 14.83 20.19
C ALA A 4 -14.92 13.77 19.51
N ALA A 5 -15.24 12.70 20.23
CA ALA A 5 -16.32 11.81 19.90
C ALA A 5 -17.63 12.52 20.28
N ASN A 6 -18.20 13.29 19.37
CA ASN A 6 -19.59 13.70 19.49
C ASN A 6 -20.45 12.70 18.73
N SER A 7 -20.86 11.65 19.44
CA SER A 7 -21.95 10.77 19.03
C SER A 7 -23.28 11.52 19.19
N ALA A 8 -23.74 12.18 18.14
CA ALA A 8 -25.13 12.52 17.98
C ALA A 8 -25.58 12.01 16.62
N PHE A 9 -26.13 10.81 16.61
CA PHE A 9 -27.02 10.37 15.55
C PHE A 9 -28.25 11.28 15.57
N ASP A 10 -28.20 12.33 14.78
CA ASP A 10 -29.40 13.08 14.46
C ASP A 10 -29.62 13.05 12.94
N LYS A 11 -30.64 12.28 12.54
CA LYS A 11 -31.22 12.36 11.21
C LYS A 11 -32.12 13.60 11.16
N GLY A 12 -31.51 14.76 11.04
CA GLY A 12 -32.18 16.04 10.87
C GLY A 12 -32.05 16.54 9.42
N THR A 13 -33.17 16.78 8.82
CA THR A 13 -33.37 17.48 7.54
C THR A 13 -32.47 18.70 7.38
N ALA A 14 -31.76 18.75 6.25
CA ALA A 14 -30.84 19.82 5.90
C ALA A 14 -31.56 21.18 5.79
N GLU A 15 -31.40 22.01 6.81
CA GLU A 15 -31.45 23.46 6.67
C GLU A 15 -30.05 24.01 6.49
N SER A 16 -29.82 24.77 5.42
CA SER A 16 -28.57 25.41 5.09
C SER A 16 -28.27 26.56 6.03
N THR A 17 -27.73 26.31 7.17
CA THR A 17 -27.08 27.33 7.99
C THR A 17 -25.56 27.25 7.73
N SER A 18 -24.96 28.40 7.40
CA SER A 18 -23.52 28.57 7.20
C SER A 18 -22.79 28.36 8.55
N TYR A 19 -22.57 27.12 8.93
CA TYR A 19 -21.83 26.77 10.13
C TYR A 19 -20.36 26.63 9.75
N VAL A 20 -19.52 27.51 10.26
CA VAL A 20 -18.06 27.41 10.12
C VAL A 20 -17.56 26.52 11.25
N ASP A 21 -17.26 25.28 10.94
CA ASP A 21 -16.55 24.39 11.88
C ASP A 21 -15.05 24.73 11.89
N SER A 22 -14.47 24.95 13.04
CA SER A 22 -13.05 25.18 13.17
C SER A 22 -12.41 24.22 14.19
N TYR A 23 -11.33 23.58 13.77
CA TYR A 23 -10.51 22.71 14.61
C TYR A 23 -9.10 23.29 14.72
N THR A 24 -8.63 23.60 15.90
CA THR A 24 -7.27 24.13 16.13
C THR A 24 -6.17 23.10 15.96
N GLY A 25 -6.51 21.81 16.05
CA GLY A 25 -5.61 20.67 15.85
C GLY A 25 -5.96 19.85 14.61
N ASN A 26 -5.75 18.53 14.69
CA ASN A 26 -6.18 17.58 13.67
C ASN A 26 -7.69 17.35 13.75
N ALA A 27 -8.34 17.24 12.60
CA ALA A 27 -9.75 16.85 12.49
C ALA A 27 -9.89 15.43 11.93
N PHE A 28 -10.77 14.64 12.56
CA PHE A 28 -11.14 13.29 12.11
C PHE A 28 -12.65 13.29 11.88
N LEU A 29 -13.04 13.16 10.61
CA LEU A 29 -14.45 13.23 10.19
C LEU A 29 -14.85 11.92 9.53
N MET A 30 -16.10 11.51 9.76
CA MET A 30 -16.68 10.32 9.14
C MET A 30 -18.06 10.67 8.59
N GLU A 31 -18.32 10.27 7.33
CA GLU A 31 -19.63 10.37 6.66
C GLU A 31 -20.31 11.75 6.79
N ARG A 32 -19.52 12.81 6.71
CA ARG A 32 -20.00 14.18 6.85
C ARG A 32 -19.40 15.07 5.76
N ASP A 33 -20.24 15.89 5.13
CA ASP A 33 -19.77 16.94 4.25
C ASP A 33 -18.92 17.98 5.01
N ALA A 34 -17.90 18.49 4.34
CA ALA A 34 -16.98 19.49 4.89
C ALA A 34 -17.17 20.82 4.17
N LEU A 35 -18.10 21.63 4.69
CA LEU A 35 -18.45 22.94 4.13
C LEU A 35 -17.87 24.05 5.01
N ASN A 36 -17.05 24.95 4.41
CA ASN A 36 -16.39 26.07 5.09
C ASN A 36 -15.65 25.63 6.37
N LEU A 37 -14.92 24.52 6.28
CA LEU A 37 -14.23 23.89 7.40
C LEU A 37 -12.80 24.43 7.50
N THR A 38 -12.41 24.93 8.68
CA THR A 38 -11.03 25.32 8.98
C THR A 38 -10.40 24.30 9.91
N VAL A 39 -9.25 23.75 9.52
CA VAL A 39 -8.47 22.77 10.30
C VAL A 39 -7.06 23.29 10.49
N GLY A 40 -6.65 23.51 11.72
CA GLY A 40 -5.34 24.10 12.05
C GLY A 40 -4.14 23.18 11.71
N ARG A 41 -4.34 21.86 11.61
CA ARG A 41 -3.30 20.88 11.24
C ARG A 41 -3.82 19.94 10.15
N ASP A 42 -3.89 18.64 10.40
CA ASP A 42 -4.26 17.64 9.38
C ASP A 42 -5.75 17.31 9.44
N LEU A 43 -6.34 17.14 8.27
CA LEU A 43 -7.69 16.63 8.08
C LEU A 43 -7.64 15.16 7.65
N TYR A 44 -8.35 14.32 8.37
CA TYR A 44 -8.60 12.91 8.03
C TYR A 44 -10.10 12.72 7.83
N TRP A 45 -10.49 12.28 6.66
CA TRP A 45 -11.89 12.01 6.35
C TRP A 45 -12.06 10.62 5.76
N VAL A 46 -13.09 9.90 6.20
CA VAL A 46 -13.47 8.61 5.64
C VAL A 46 -14.99 8.48 5.56
N GLY A 47 -15.51 7.95 4.46
CA GLY A 47 -16.95 7.74 4.26
C GLY A 47 -17.26 7.34 2.83
N ASP A 48 -18.54 7.31 2.47
CA ASP A 48 -18.94 6.97 1.10
C ASP A 48 -18.83 8.18 0.16
N THR A 49 -19.46 9.29 0.50
CA THR A 49 -19.47 10.51 -0.33
C THR A 49 -19.04 11.73 0.49
N LEU A 50 -18.01 12.43 0.03
CA LEU A 50 -17.57 13.71 0.57
C LEU A 50 -17.85 14.84 -0.43
N ASN A 51 -18.58 15.87 0.00
CA ASN A 51 -18.62 17.16 -0.66
C ASN A 51 -17.89 18.17 0.20
N ALA A 52 -16.64 18.43 -0.14
CA ALA A 52 -15.80 19.40 0.53
C ALA A 52 -15.78 20.73 -0.27
N ARG A 53 -16.16 21.81 0.35
CA ARG A 53 -16.11 23.14 -0.26
C ARG A 53 -15.68 24.17 0.77
N GLY A 54 -14.74 25.03 0.39
CA GLY A 54 -14.25 26.06 1.29
C GLY A 54 -13.41 25.48 2.44
N LEU A 55 -12.68 24.39 2.19
CA LEU A 55 -11.73 23.85 3.17
C LEU A 55 -10.54 24.77 3.31
N GLU A 56 -10.13 25.03 4.54
CA GLU A 56 -8.82 25.58 4.86
C GLU A 56 -8.10 24.65 5.81
N VAL A 57 -7.04 23.97 5.34
CA VAL A 57 -6.33 22.95 6.09
C VAL A 57 -4.87 23.35 6.31
N GLY A 58 -4.45 23.39 7.58
CA GLY A 58 -3.06 23.60 7.96
C GLY A 58 -2.59 25.04 7.85
N GLY A 59 -3.46 26.03 7.96
CA GLY A 59 -3.09 27.45 7.97
C GLY A 59 -2.03 27.74 9.04
N GLY A 60 -0.81 28.14 8.61
CA GLY A 60 0.33 28.40 9.49
C GLY A 60 1.15 27.17 9.93
N THR A 61 0.70 25.94 9.66
CA THR A 61 1.41 24.70 10.06
C THR A 61 1.80 23.80 8.90
N GLY A 62 1.27 24.05 7.68
CA GLY A 62 1.49 23.20 6.51
C GLY A 62 0.76 21.84 6.58
N GLY A 63 -0.36 21.77 7.28
CA GLY A 63 -1.13 20.53 7.45
C GLY A 63 -1.74 20.00 6.16
N SER A 64 -1.96 18.70 6.11
CA SER A 64 -2.38 17.94 4.94
C SER A 64 -3.81 17.40 5.07
N ALA A 65 -4.47 17.13 3.95
CA ALA A 65 -5.76 16.45 3.91
C ALA A 65 -5.59 15.00 3.40
N LEU A 66 -6.11 14.04 4.17
CA LEU A 66 -6.20 12.62 3.82
C LEU A 66 -7.68 12.22 3.72
N LEU A 67 -8.11 11.89 2.52
CA LEU A 67 -9.52 11.64 2.21
C LEU A 67 -9.67 10.25 1.60
N ALA A 68 -10.61 9.45 2.12
CA ALA A 68 -10.89 8.12 1.59
C ALA A 68 -12.40 7.87 1.50
N GLY A 69 -12.88 7.42 0.34
CA GLY A 69 -14.31 7.16 0.15
C GLY A 69 -14.69 6.66 -1.23
N GLY A 70 -15.99 6.53 -1.49
CA GLY A 70 -16.52 6.19 -2.80
C GLY A 70 -16.39 7.36 -3.77
N THR A 71 -17.02 8.49 -3.45
CA THR A 71 -16.98 9.72 -4.25
C THR A 71 -16.43 10.88 -3.43
N LEU A 72 -15.38 11.51 -3.92
CA LEU A 72 -14.74 12.65 -3.26
C LEU A 72 -14.80 13.87 -4.18
N ASN A 73 -15.48 14.93 -3.75
CA ASN A 73 -15.57 16.22 -4.43
C ASN A 73 -14.89 17.27 -3.55
N VAL A 74 -13.76 17.82 -3.99
CA VAL A 74 -13.03 18.88 -3.28
C VAL A 74 -13.04 20.12 -4.16
N ALA A 75 -13.65 21.19 -3.64
CA ALA A 75 -13.81 22.43 -4.40
C ALA A 75 -13.54 23.68 -3.55
N SER A 76 -13.06 24.74 -4.19
CA SER A 76 -12.86 26.07 -3.58
C SER A 76 -12.10 26.01 -2.24
N SER A 77 -11.00 25.24 -2.20
CA SER A 77 -10.31 24.87 -0.97
C SER A 77 -8.85 25.29 -0.99
N THR A 78 -8.28 25.51 0.19
CA THR A 78 -6.85 25.75 0.38
C THR A 78 -6.28 24.71 1.35
N ILE A 79 -5.31 23.94 0.88
CA ILE A 79 -4.61 22.94 1.68
C ILE A 79 -3.13 23.31 1.69
N HIS A 80 -2.64 23.78 2.83
CA HIS A 80 -1.27 24.32 2.93
C HIS A 80 -0.18 23.23 2.86
N GLY A 81 -0.53 21.96 3.17
CA GLY A 81 0.33 20.79 2.97
C GLY A 81 0.00 20.04 1.68
N SER A 82 -0.18 18.74 1.78
CA SER A 82 -0.52 17.85 0.66
C SER A 82 -1.98 17.40 0.69
N LEU A 83 -2.55 17.20 -0.49
CA LEU A 83 -3.83 16.51 -0.66
C LEU A 83 -3.55 15.03 -1.03
N ARG A 84 -4.04 14.10 -0.21
CA ARG A 84 -4.03 12.67 -0.49
C ARG A 84 -5.45 12.16 -0.50
N ALA A 85 -5.90 11.62 -1.64
CA ALA A 85 -7.26 11.16 -1.80
C ALA A 85 -7.31 9.78 -2.45
N ALA A 86 -8.18 8.90 -1.93
CA ALA A 86 -8.43 7.59 -2.50
C ALA A 86 -9.94 7.33 -2.58
N GLY A 87 -10.45 7.03 -3.79
CA GLY A 87 -11.89 6.81 -3.99
C GLY A 87 -12.20 6.20 -5.35
N GLN A 88 -13.44 5.79 -5.55
CA GLN A 88 -13.86 5.36 -6.88
C GLN A 88 -13.86 6.53 -7.86
N THR A 89 -14.41 7.67 -7.44
CA THR A 89 -14.43 8.92 -8.20
C THR A 89 -13.86 10.05 -7.35
N VAL A 90 -12.86 10.76 -7.88
CA VAL A 90 -12.24 11.90 -7.18
C VAL A 90 -12.21 13.10 -8.11
N ASN A 91 -12.88 14.17 -7.69
CA ASN A 91 -12.96 15.43 -8.40
C ASN A 91 -12.33 16.54 -7.56
N VAL A 92 -11.40 17.30 -8.15
CA VAL A 92 -10.76 18.45 -7.51
C VAL A 92 -10.89 19.66 -8.41
N SER A 93 -11.39 20.77 -7.89
CA SER A 93 -11.58 22.03 -8.62
C SER A 93 -11.35 23.24 -7.73
N SER A 94 -10.94 24.35 -8.30
CA SER A 94 -10.75 25.65 -7.61
C SER A 94 -9.97 25.51 -6.29
N THR A 95 -8.94 24.66 -6.30
CA THR A 95 -8.24 24.27 -5.07
C THR A 95 -6.74 24.54 -5.19
N THR A 96 -6.18 25.18 -4.16
CA THR A 96 -4.74 25.41 -4.04
C THR A 96 -4.15 24.43 -3.01
N VAL A 97 -3.09 23.72 -3.42
CA VAL A 97 -2.37 22.78 -2.55
C VAL A 97 -0.91 23.21 -2.44
N GLY A 98 -0.45 23.46 -1.24
CA GLY A 98 0.90 24.00 -0.98
C GLY A 98 2.03 23.06 -1.40
N ASN A 99 1.81 21.75 -1.26
CA ASN A 99 2.79 20.74 -1.68
C ASN A 99 2.25 19.89 -2.84
N ASN A 100 2.03 18.61 -2.63
CA ASN A 100 1.68 17.67 -3.69
C ASN A 100 0.23 17.19 -3.60
N ILE A 101 -0.34 16.92 -4.75
CA ILE A 101 -1.58 16.17 -4.90
C ILE A 101 -1.23 14.71 -5.19
N THR A 102 -1.77 13.77 -4.40
CA THR A 102 -1.63 12.32 -4.64
C THR A 102 -3.02 11.68 -4.61
N ILE A 103 -3.48 11.18 -5.74
CA ILE A 103 -4.83 10.65 -5.89
C ILE A 103 -4.81 9.25 -6.48
N ALA A 104 -5.62 8.36 -5.91
CA ALA A 104 -5.91 7.05 -6.48
C ALA A 104 -7.42 6.86 -6.64
N GLY A 105 -7.87 6.46 -7.84
CA GLY A 105 -9.30 6.24 -8.08
C GLY A 105 -9.59 5.63 -9.43
N GLN A 106 -10.79 5.08 -9.61
CA GLN A 106 -11.18 4.60 -10.93
C GLN A 106 -11.28 5.76 -11.93
N ASN A 107 -11.92 6.85 -11.50
CA ASN A 107 -12.04 8.09 -12.29
C ASN A 107 -11.48 9.27 -11.48
N VAL A 108 -10.44 9.89 -11.98
CA VAL A 108 -9.80 11.05 -11.37
C VAL A 108 -9.95 12.25 -12.31
N SER A 109 -10.48 13.34 -11.79
CA SER A 109 -10.64 14.60 -12.52
C SER A 109 -10.08 15.76 -11.72
N ILE A 110 -9.10 16.47 -12.26
CA ILE A 110 -8.49 17.66 -11.68
C ILE A 110 -8.66 18.81 -12.67
N ALA A 111 -9.35 19.86 -12.24
CA ALA A 111 -9.71 20.99 -13.09
C ALA A 111 -8.55 21.96 -13.34
N SER A 112 -8.71 22.85 -14.30
CA SER A 112 -7.68 23.80 -14.74
C SER A 112 -7.34 24.90 -13.72
N ASP A 113 -8.22 25.12 -12.75
CA ASP A 113 -8.09 26.11 -11.68
C ASP A 113 -7.46 25.52 -10.39
N VAL A 114 -6.82 24.35 -10.51
CA VAL A 114 -6.08 23.70 -9.44
C VAL A 114 -4.58 23.94 -9.60
N SER A 115 -3.91 24.20 -8.49
CA SER A 115 -2.45 24.38 -8.46
C SER A 115 -1.81 23.61 -7.32
N ALA A 116 -0.60 23.03 -7.58
CA ALA A 116 0.20 22.35 -6.60
C ALA A 116 1.68 22.32 -7.03
N CYS A 117 2.59 21.94 -6.12
CA CYS A 117 3.98 21.69 -6.52
C CYS A 117 4.09 20.48 -7.47
N GLY A 118 3.44 19.37 -7.13
CA GLY A 118 3.42 18.19 -8.00
C GLY A 118 2.07 17.49 -7.97
N VAL A 119 1.78 16.73 -9.03
CA VAL A 119 0.57 15.92 -9.13
C VAL A 119 0.89 14.48 -9.48
N TYR A 120 0.37 13.57 -8.67
CA TYR A 120 0.54 12.12 -8.80
C TYR A 120 -0.83 11.47 -8.79
N ALA A 121 -1.20 10.81 -9.87
CA ALA A 121 -2.50 10.16 -9.94
C ALA A 121 -2.43 8.76 -10.55
N ALA A 122 -3.25 7.85 -9.98
CA ALA A 122 -3.40 6.50 -10.48
C ALA A 122 -4.87 6.13 -10.63
N GLY A 123 -5.22 5.44 -11.75
CA GLY A 123 -6.61 5.03 -11.97
C GLY A 123 -6.88 4.38 -13.30
N SER A 124 -8.15 4.16 -13.62
CA SER A 124 -8.55 3.72 -14.96
C SER A 124 -8.56 4.89 -15.93
N ASN A 125 -9.19 6.01 -15.52
CA ASN A 125 -9.26 7.23 -16.29
C ASN A 125 -8.76 8.40 -15.43
N VAL A 126 -7.74 9.08 -15.90
CA VAL A 126 -7.13 10.22 -15.23
C VAL A 126 -7.17 11.42 -16.17
N SER A 127 -7.91 12.46 -15.78
CA SER A 127 -7.97 13.74 -16.48
C SER A 127 -7.40 14.83 -15.58
N VAL A 128 -6.31 15.44 -15.99
CA VAL A 128 -5.60 16.43 -15.17
C VAL A 128 -5.37 17.69 -15.97
N SER A 129 -5.80 18.79 -15.38
CA SER A 129 -5.51 20.16 -15.81
C SER A 129 -4.92 20.93 -14.64
N GLY A 130 -4.39 22.12 -14.88
CA GLY A 130 -3.88 22.99 -13.82
C GLY A 130 -2.41 23.38 -14.01
N THR A 131 -1.76 23.78 -12.92
CA THR A 131 -0.38 24.25 -12.95
C THR A 131 0.48 23.51 -11.92
N TYR A 132 1.54 22.85 -12.40
CA TYR A 132 2.41 21.97 -11.59
C TYR A 132 3.87 22.13 -11.95
N GLN A 133 4.77 21.85 -11.01
CA GLN A 133 6.22 21.73 -11.30
C GLN A 133 6.54 20.42 -12.00
N GLY A 134 5.89 19.32 -11.63
CA GLY A 134 6.07 18.01 -12.23
C GLY A 134 4.90 17.08 -11.98
N ALA A 135 4.83 15.98 -12.73
CA ALA A 135 3.73 15.05 -12.65
C ALA A 135 4.14 13.60 -12.90
N ALA A 136 3.39 12.64 -12.27
CA ALA A 136 3.47 11.24 -12.64
C ALA A 136 2.08 10.59 -12.60
N PHE A 137 1.75 9.85 -13.66
CA PHE A 137 0.45 9.23 -13.84
C PHE A 137 0.58 7.75 -14.20
N ALA A 138 -0.24 6.91 -13.53
CA ALA A 138 -0.40 5.49 -13.87
C ALA A 138 -1.87 5.19 -14.13
N ALA A 139 -2.26 4.97 -15.41
CA ALA A 139 -3.67 4.80 -15.75
C ALA A 139 -3.89 3.96 -17.00
N GLY A 140 -5.15 3.58 -17.26
CA GLY A 140 -5.56 3.05 -18.55
C GLY A 140 -5.52 4.15 -19.61
N THR A 141 -6.16 5.30 -19.30
CA THR A 141 -6.20 6.50 -20.15
C THR A 141 -5.81 7.73 -19.33
N VAL A 142 -4.92 8.57 -19.87
CA VAL A 142 -4.54 9.88 -19.32
C VAL A 142 -4.92 10.98 -20.32
N ASN A 143 -5.72 11.95 -19.86
CA ASN A 143 -5.99 13.18 -20.56
C ASN A 143 -5.24 14.31 -19.86
N LEU A 144 -4.26 14.89 -20.53
CA LEU A 144 -3.35 15.88 -20.00
C LEU A 144 -3.68 17.24 -20.55
N ALA A 145 -3.88 18.22 -19.66
CA ALA A 145 -4.05 19.63 -20.02
C ALA A 145 -3.31 20.51 -19.00
N GLY A 146 -3.16 21.80 -19.29
CA GLY A 146 -2.56 22.76 -18.36
C GLY A 146 -1.05 22.95 -18.53
N SER A 147 -0.37 23.35 -17.45
CA SER A 147 1.05 23.75 -17.48
C SER A 147 1.89 22.93 -16.50
N TYR A 148 2.93 22.33 -17.01
CA TYR A 148 3.91 21.52 -16.26
C TYR A 148 5.30 22.12 -16.49
N ALA A 149 5.88 22.72 -15.47
CA ALA A 149 7.20 23.39 -15.61
C ALA A 149 8.35 22.37 -15.76
N GLY A 150 8.25 21.19 -15.16
CA GLY A 150 9.25 20.12 -15.21
C GLY A 150 8.77 18.91 -16.02
N ASP A 151 9.30 17.74 -15.62
CA ASP A 151 9.02 16.47 -16.28
C ASP A 151 7.63 15.93 -15.97
N VAL A 152 7.04 15.26 -16.96
CA VAL A 152 5.78 14.51 -16.84
C VAL A 152 6.02 13.07 -17.20
N ASN A 153 5.80 12.16 -16.25
CA ASN A 153 6.00 10.72 -16.44
C ASN A 153 4.64 10.03 -16.47
N ILE A 154 4.35 9.30 -17.55
CA ILE A 154 3.07 8.63 -17.75
C ILE A 154 3.31 7.14 -18.01
N SER A 155 2.62 6.29 -17.26
CA SER A 155 2.48 4.85 -17.55
C SER A 155 1.01 4.60 -17.86
N ALA A 156 0.66 4.63 -19.15
CA ALA A 156 -0.72 4.48 -19.61
C ALA A 156 -0.78 3.82 -21.00
N GLY A 157 -1.90 3.16 -21.29
CA GLY A 157 -2.15 2.62 -22.62
C GLY A 157 -2.53 3.69 -23.64
N THR A 158 -3.24 4.74 -23.20
CA THR A 158 -3.65 5.87 -24.04
C THR A 158 -3.32 7.19 -23.36
N VAL A 159 -2.67 8.10 -24.08
CA VAL A 159 -2.29 9.44 -23.61
C VAL A 159 -2.79 10.47 -24.60
N ASN A 160 -3.66 11.36 -24.14
CA ASN A 160 -4.18 12.47 -24.92
C ASN A 160 -3.65 13.79 -24.33
N VAL A 161 -2.90 14.54 -25.10
CA VAL A 161 -2.40 15.86 -24.69
C VAL A 161 -3.23 16.92 -25.42
N SER A 162 -4.02 17.66 -24.65
CA SER A 162 -4.95 18.66 -25.19
C SER A 162 -4.24 19.93 -25.64
N ARG A 163 -4.90 20.65 -26.55
CA ARG A 163 -4.46 21.96 -27.01
C ARG A 163 -4.14 22.92 -25.84
N GLY A 164 -3.11 23.71 -25.99
CA GLY A 164 -2.66 24.67 -24.97
C GLY A 164 -1.90 24.07 -23.79
N THR A 165 -1.72 22.75 -23.77
CA THR A 165 -0.87 22.10 -22.77
C THR A 165 0.60 22.52 -22.97
N THR A 166 1.29 22.83 -21.89
CA THR A 166 2.72 23.14 -21.91
C THR A 166 3.48 22.20 -20.99
N VAL A 167 4.54 21.56 -21.50
CA VAL A 167 5.48 20.76 -20.71
C VAL A 167 6.88 21.34 -20.90
N GLY A 168 7.43 21.94 -19.84
CA GLY A 168 8.75 22.57 -19.89
C GLY A 168 9.91 21.56 -19.87
N GLY A 169 9.70 20.40 -19.26
CA GLY A 169 10.64 19.29 -19.23
C GLY A 169 10.38 18.25 -20.31
N THR A 170 10.54 16.99 -19.95
CA THR A 170 10.34 15.84 -20.83
C THR A 170 9.03 15.14 -20.51
N LEU A 171 8.22 14.89 -21.53
CA LEU A 171 7.07 13.98 -21.46
C LEU A 171 7.55 12.55 -21.72
N ARG A 172 7.59 11.71 -20.66
CA ARG A 172 7.97 10.29 -20.80
C ARG A 172 6.71 9.43 -20.86
N VAL A 173 6.63 8.59 -21.87
CA VAL A 173 5.48 7.70 -22.11
C VAL A 173 5.95 6.29 -22.46
N PRO A 174 5.17 5.24 -22.19
CA PRO A 174 5.53 3.87 -22.60
C PRO A 174 5.66 3.73 -24.13
N ASN A 175 6.61 2.89 -24.58
CA ASN A 175 6.80 2.59 -26.00
C ASN A 175 5.56 2.05 -26.72
N ASN A 176 4.67 1.37 -25.97
CA ASN A 176 3.44 0.76 -26.50
C ASN A 176 2.19 1.63 -26.28
N ALA A 177 2.34 2.86 -25.76
CA ALA A 177 1.23 3.76 -25.54
C ALA A 177 0.74 4.38 -26.85
N GLN A 178 -0.58 4.53 -26.97
CA GLN A 178 -1.18 5.35 -28.02
C GLN A 178 -1.17 6.82 -27.58
N VAL A 179 -0.27 7.62 -28.15
CA VAL A 179 -0.10 9.04 -27.78
C VAL A 179 -0.71 9.93 -28.86
N THR A 180 -1.61 10.80 -28.44
CA THR A 180 -2.21 11.85 -29.29
C THR A 180 -1.87 13.21 -28.70
N ILE A 181 -1.17 14.06 -29.48
CA ILE A 181 -0.85 15.44 -29.11
C ILE A 181 -1.62 16.37 -30.03
N GLU A 182 -2.53 17.14 -29.47
CA GLU A 182 -3.34 18.07 -30.25
C GLU A 182 -2.49 19.26 -30.76
N GLU A 183 -2.85 19.76 -31.93
CA GLU A 183 -2.23 20.95 -32.50
C GLU A 183 -2.38 22.16 -31.57
N GLY A 184 -1.26 22.83 -31.27
CA GLY A 184 -1.19 23.92 -30.30
C GLY A 184 -0.82 23.51 -28.88
N ALA A 185 -0.51 22.24 -28.63
CA ALA A 185 0.20 21.82 -27.42
C ALA A 185 1.71 22.07 -27.59
N ASN A 186 2.36 22.59 -26.55
CA ASN A 186 3.79 22.84 -26.52
C ASN A 186 4.51 21.77 -25.67
N VAL A 187 4.95 20.69 -26.31
CA VAL A 187 5.67 19.58 -25.67
C VAL A 187 6.97 19.37 -26.47
N PRO A 188 8.05 20.10 -26.14
CA PRO A 188 9.26 20.10 -26.96
C PRO A 188 10.01 18.76 -26.92
N ASN A 189 9.92 18.02 -25.80
CA ASN A 189 10.63 16.77 -25.62
C ASN A 189 9.64 15.64 -25.27
N VAL A 190 9.51 14.65 -26.16
CA VAL A 190 8.78 13.42 -25.89
C VAL A 190 9.76 12.24 -25.92
N SER A 191 9.80 11.46 -24.86
CA SER A 191 10.66 10.29 -24.71
C SER A 191 9.79 9.03 -24.56
N TYR A 192 10.00 8.07 -25.41
CA TYR A 192 9.36 6.77 -25.32
C TYR A 192 10.28 5.81 -24.57
N VAL A 193 9.77 5.19 -23.51
CA VAL A 193 10.50 4.27 -22.62
C VAL A 193 9.72 3.00 -22.39
N ASP A 194 10.38 1.93 -21.98
CA ASP A 194 9.70 0.65 -21.74
C ASP A 194 8.67 0.73 -20.60
N ASP A 195 8.98 1.53 -19.56
CA ASP A 195 8.02 1.92 -18.52
C ASP A 195 8.39 3.31 -17.97
N ALA A 196 7.53 4.30 -18.22
CA ALA A 196 7.83 5.70 -17.85
C ALA A 196 7.90 5.94 -16.33
N LEU A 197 7.20 5.16 -15.51
CA LEU A 197 7.26 5.28 -14.06
C LEU A 197 8.42 4.49 -13.45
N VAL A 198 8.69 3.31 -14.00
CA VAL A 198 9.80 2.46 -13.55
C VAL A 198 11.15 3.10 -13.87
N SER A 199 11.27 3.75 -15.03
CA SER A 199 12.53 4.43 -15.41
C SER A 199 12.92 5.52 -14.42
N THR A 200 11.96 6.30 -13.88
CA THR A 200 12.26 7.33 -12.87
C THR A 200 12.69 6.76 -11.53
N VAL A 201 12.18 5.58 -11.17
CA VAL A 201 12.58 4.87 -9.96
C VAL A 201 13.96 4.24 -10.17
N SER A 202 14.22 3.68 -11.36
CA SER A 202 15.51 3.06 -11.68
C SER A 202 16.66 4.08 -11.76
N GLU A 203 16.45 5.25 -12.37
CA GLU A 203 17.47 6.31 -12.42
C GLU A 203 17.85 6.82 -11.00
N ARG A 204 16.90 6.80 -10.06
CA ARG A 204 17.15 7.14 -8.66
C ARG A 204 17.79 5.98 -7.88
N SER A 205 17.54 4.75 -8.31
CA SER A 205 18.05 3.54 -7.66
C SER A 205 19.49 3.21 -8.07
N GLU A 206 19.91 3.50 -9.32
CA GLU A 206 21.28 3.23 -9.78
C GLU A 206 22.34 4.09 -9.07
N GLN A 207 21.97 5.24 -8.49
CA GLN A 207 22.91 6.11 -7.80
C GLN A 207 23.10 5.79 -6.31
N ASN A 208 22.37 4.82 -5.74
CA ASN A 208 22.51 4.50 -4.33
C ASN A 208 22.47 2.99 -4.05
N PRO A 209 23.63 2.34 -3.89
CA PRO A 209 23.69 0.91 -3.59
C PRO A 209 22.92 0.51 -2.31
N PHE A 210 22.67 1.47 -1.41
CA PHE A 210 21.86 1.27 -0.22
C PHE A 210 20.36 1.03 -0.50
N SER A 211 19.85 1.38 -1.69
CA SER A 211 18.42 1.17 -2.02
C SER A 211 18.05 -0.31 -2.13
N VAL A 212 18.97 -1.17 -2.51
CA VAL A 212 18.79 -2.63 -2.57
C VAL A 212 19.30 -3.30 -1.29
N ILE A 213 20.45 -2.86 -0.79
CA ILE A 213 21.08 -3.46 0.40
C ILE A 213 20.32 -3.08 1.67
N GLY A 214 19.77 -1.87 1.77
CA GLY A 214 19.03 -1.39 2.95
C GLY A 214 17.83 -2.28 3.31
N PRO A 215 16.88 -2.54 2.40
CA PRO A 215 15.75 -3.45 2.65
C PRO A 215 16.19 -4.87 2.97
N LEU A 216 17.22 -5.40 2.31
CA LEU A 216 17.78 -6.71 2.61
C LEU A 216 18.34 -6.77 4.04
N LEU A 217 19.18 -5.81 4.43
CA LEU A 217 19.75 -5.76 5.78
C LEU A 217 18.65 -5.60 6.85
N PHE A 218 17.66 -4.74 6.60
CA PHE A 218 16.52 -4.57 7.49
C PHE A 218 15.72 -5.87 7.65
N SER A 219 15.44 -6.57 6.55
CA SER A 219 14.74 -7.85 6.56
C SER A 219 15.54 -8.93 7.28
N CYS A 220 16.83 -9.02 7.03
CA CYS A 220 17.74 -9.94 7.73
C CYS A 220 17.75 -9.66 9.24
N MET A 221 17.85 -8.41 9.65
CA MET A 221 17.83 -8.00 11.06
C MET A 221 16.49 -8.33 11.73
N ALA A 222 15.37 -8.05 11.06
CA ALA A 222 14.04 -8.35 11.56
C ALA A 222 13.82 -9.86 11.76
N HIS A 223 14.18 -10.67 10.77
CA HIS A 223 14.06 -12.12 10.87
C HIS A 223 15.02 -12.73 11.90
N ALA A 224 16.24 -12.21 12.03
CA ALA A 224 17.17 -12.62 13.09
C ALA A 224 16.61 -12.32 14.49
N LEU A 225 16.01 -11.14 14.67
CA LEU A 225 15.34 -10.76 15.93
C LEU A 225 14.16 -11.70 16.23
N LEU A 226 13.37 -12.05 15.22
CA LEU A 226 12.25 -12.99 15.36
C LEU A 226 12.72 -14.40 15.75
N VAL A 227 13.84 -14.88 15.19
CA VAL A 227 14.44 -16.18 15.63
C VAL A 227 14.86 -16.11 17.08
N LEU A 228 15.50 -15.03 17.51
CA LEU A 228 15.84 -14.81 18.91
C LEU A 228 14.60 -14.86 19.80
N LEU A 229 13.57 -14.11 19.43
CA LEU A 229 12.29 -14.09 20.16
C LEU A 229 11.68 -15.50 20.24
N PHE A 230 11.61 -16.22 19.14
CA PHE A 230 11.08 -17.59 19.07
C PHE A 230 11.91 -18.58 19.89
N PHE A 231 13.23 -18.42 19.87
CA PHE A 231 14.10 -19.27 20.69
C PHE A 231 13.80 -19.11 22.18
N PHE A 232 13.48 -17.91 22.64
CA PHE A 232 13.10 -17.71 24.04
C PHE A 232 11.67 -18.15 24.36
N LEU A 233 10.71 -17.90 23.44
CA LEU A 233 9.29 -18.15 23.72
C LEU A 233 8.86 -19.60 23.39
N ILE A 234 9.31 -20.15 22.29
CA ILE A 234 8.83 -21.44 21.75
C ILE A 234 9.95 -22.43 21.40
N LYS A 235 11.08 -22.36 22.13
CA LYS A 235 12.24 -23.25 21.91
C LYS A 235 11.84 -24.73 21.78
N GLY A 236 10.93 -25.20 22.65
CA GLY A 236 10.47 -26.59 22.62
C GLY A 236 9.76 -26.99 21.33
N ALA A 237 9.00 -26.07 20.72
CA ALA A 237 8.37 -26.30 19.42
C ALA A 237 9.40 -26.32 18.29
N MET A 238 10.36 -25.40 18.30
CA MET A 238 11.41 -25.33 17.28
C MET A 238 12.31 -26.60 17.31
N GLU A 239 12.75 -27.03 18.48
CA GLU A 239 13.51 -28.26 18.64
C GLU A 239 12.67 -29.51 18.33
N GLY A 240 11.38 -29.49 18.65
CA GLY A 240 10.44 -30.52 18.26
C GLY A 240 10.28 -30.61 16.73
N ALA A 241 10.29 -29.50 16.03
CA ALA A 241 10.27 -29.47 14.56
C ALA A 241 11.56 -30.10 13.99
N VAL A 242 12.73 -29.75 14.53
CA VAL A 242 14.01 -30.36 14.11
C VAL A 242 13.96 -31.89 14.23
N LYS A 243 13.51 -32.44 15.36
CA LYS A 243 13.38 -33.87 15.58
C LYS A 243 12.35 -34.53 14.63
N LEU A 244 11.22 -33.88 14.40
CA LEU A 244 10.17 -34.41 13.50
C LEU A 244 10.62 -34.45 12.03
N THR A 245 11.49 -33.53 11.61
CA THR A 245 12.05 -33.57 10.24
C THR A 245 12.91 -34.83 9.98
N GLU A 246 13.44 -35.47 11.01
CA GLU A 246 14.21 -36.70 10.86
C GLU A 246 13.37 -37.91 10.43
N THR A 247 12.15 -37.99 10.90
CA THR A 247 11.34 -39.21 10.75
C THR A 247 10.08 -38.99 9.94
N LYS A 248 9.58 -37.75 9.84
CA LYS A 248 8.23 -37.48 9.29
C LYS A 248 8.18 -36.29 8.32
N LEU A 249 9.30 -35.88 7.71
CA LEU A 249 9.40 -34.71 6.83
C LEU A 249 8.37 -34.75 5.69
N SER A 250 8.29 -35.86 4.96
CA SER A 250 7.35 -36.03 3.85
C SER A 250 5.88 -35.88 4.30
N ARG A 251 5.57 -36.45 5.46
CA ARG A 251 4.21 -36.38 6.02
C ARG A 251 3.83 -34.97 6.44
N MET A 252 4.79 -34.20 6.98
CA MET A 252 4.60 -32.78 7.30
C MET A 252 4.30 -31.97 6.04
N PHE A 253 5.06 -32.18 4.97
CA PHE A 253 4.80 -31.48 3.71
C PHE A 253 3.42 -31.84 3.10
N VAL A 254 3.03 -33.10 3.12
CA VAL A 254 1.72 -33.54 2.62
C VAL A 254 0.56 -32.91 3.42
N LEU A 255 0.65 -32.92 4.75
CA LEU A 255 -0.36 -32.30 5.60
C LEU A 255 -0.41 -30.78 5.40
N GLY A 256 0.74 -30.12 5.43
CA GLY A 256 0.80 -28.66 5.23
C GLY A 256 0.34 -28.24 3.83
N PHE A 257 0.62 -29.03 2.80
CA PHE A 257 0.12 -28.78 1.45
C PHE A 257 -1.40 -28.91 1.39
N ALA A 258 -1.96 -29.94 2.02
CA ALA A 258 -3.42 -30.05 2.12
C ALA A 258 -4.05 -28.86 2.83
N GLU A 259 -3.48 -28.41 3.95
CA GLU A 259 -3.95 -27.25 4.71
C GLU A 259 -3.83 -25.95 3.92
N PHE A 260 -2.77 -25.79 3.14
CA PHE A 260 -2.55 -24.62 2.30
C PHE A 260 -3.71 -24.37 1.32
N PHE A 261 -4.38 -25.43 0.85
CA PHE A 261 -5.56 -25.32 0.01
C PHE A 261 -6.88 -25.32 0.81
N VAL A 262 -6.98 -26.15 1.83
CA VAL A 262 -8.21 -26.32 2.60
C VAL A 262 -8.55 -25.09 3.43
N LEU A 263 -7.57 -24.47 4.10
CA LEU A 263 -7.84 -23.33 4.97
C LEU A 263 -8.37 -22.10 4.22
N PRO A 264 -7.77 -21.63 3.09
CA PRO A 264 -8.33 -20.53 2.34
C PRO A 264 -9.73 -20.83 1.77
N LEU A 265 -9.95 -22.03 1.25
CA LEU A 265 -11.26 -22.45 0.73
C LEU A 265 -12.32 -22.47 1.85
N LEU A 266 -11.97 -22.98 3.01
CA LEU A 266 -12.84 -22.96 4.19
C LEU A 266 -13.14 -21.52 4.62
N GLY A 267 -12.11 -20.66 4.65
CA GLY A 267 -12.27 -19.23 4.93
C GLY A 267 -13.23 -18.55 3.96
N LEU A 268 -13.07 -18.77 2.66
CA LEU A 268 -13.98 -18.25 1.64
C LEU A 268 -15.41 -18.77 1.79
N PHE A 269 -15.57 -20.07 2.05
CA PHE A 269 -16.90 -20.67 2.26
C PHE A 269 -17.61 -20.08 3.48
N LEU A 270 -16.89 -19.86 4.57
CA LEU A 270 -17.44 -19.29 5.81
C LEU A 270 -17.70 -17.77 5.71
N LEU A 271 -17.27 -17.12 4.65
CA LEU A 271 -17.55 -15.70 4.42
C LEU A 271 -18.99 -15.45 3.97
N PHE A 272 -19.60 -16.44 3.29
CA PHE A 272 -20.96 -16.29 2.75
C PHE A 272 -22.05 -16.08 3.82
N PRO A 273 -22.13 -16.87 4.92
CA PRO A 273 -23.08 -16.57 5.98
C PRO A 273 -22.52 -15.46 6.88
N LEU A 274 -23.25 -14.37 7.04
CA LEU A 274 -22.83 -13.21 7.83
C LEU A 274 -22.43 -13.57 9.28
N VAL A 275 -23.08 -14.59 9.85
CA VAL A 275 -22.81 -15.07 11.22
C VAL A 275 -21.43 -15.72 11.34
N THR A 276 -20.91 -16.34 10.29
CA THR A 276 -19.60 -17.02 10.27
C THR A 276 -18.45 -16.15 9.75
N ALA A 277 -18.74 -14.94 9.29
CA ALA A 277 -17.73 -13.99 8.81
C ALA A 277 -16.58 -13.70 9.82
N PRO A 278 -16.85 -13.57 11.15
CA PRO A 278 -15.76 -13.41 12.12
C PRO A 278 -14.82 -14.61 12.18
N ILE A 279 -15.36 -15.84 12.01
CA ILE A 279 -14.54 -17.07 11.99
C ILE A 279 -13.69 -17.11 10.72
N SER A 280 -14.25 -16.71 9.57
CA SER A 280 -13.52 -16.56 8.32
C SER A 280 -12.35 -15.57 8.49
N ALA A 281 -12.60 -14.42 9.09
CA ALA A 281 -11.56 -13.43 9.37
C ALA A 281 -10.42 -14.00 10.22
N LEU A 282 -10.72 -14.78 11.25
CA LEU A 282 -9.73 -15.46 12.10
C LEU A 282 -8.88 -16.46 11.29
N ILE A 283 -9.49 -17.19 10.36
CA ILE A 283 -8.76 -18.12 9.47
C ILE A 283 -7.77 -17.34 8.59
N PHE A 284 -8.19 -16.24 7.97
CA PHE A 284 -7.29 -15.44 7.14
C PHE A 284 -6.19 -14.76 7.95
N ILE A 285 -6.49 -14.28 9.15
CA ILE A 285 -5.47 -13.75 10.07
C ILE A 285 -4.46 -14.85 10.42
N PHE A 286 -4.92 -16.05 10.73
CA PHE A 286 -4.04 -17.20 11.03
C PHE A 286 -3.13 -17.53 9.85
N ILE A 287 -3.66 -17.56 8.62
CA ILE A 287 -2.86 -17.77 7.40
C ILE A 287 -1.81 -16.67 7.23
N ALA A 288 -2.18 -15.40 7.42
CA ALA A 288 -1.26 -14.27 7.33
C ALA A 288 -0.14 -14.34 8.38
N VAL A 289 -0.47 -14.68 9.61
CA VAL A 289 0.49 -14.88 10.70
C VAL A 289 1.42 -16.06 10.38
N LEU A 290 0.91 -17.17 9.90
CA LEU A 290 1.68 -18.31 9.47
C LEU A 290 2.68 -17.93 8.38
N TRP A 291 2.23 -17.20 7.38
CA TRP A 291 3.07 -16.74 6.27
C TRP A 291 4.18 -15.80 6.74
N MET A 292 3.86 -14.85 7.62
CA MET A 292 4.79 -13.87 8.17
C MET A 292 5.90 -14.52 9.01
N PHE A 293 5.55 -15.53 9.82
CA PHE A 293 6.48 -16.17 10.76
C PHE A 293 7.13 -17.47 10.23
N SER A 294 6.78 -17.87 9.00
CA SER A 294 7.28 -19.13 8.43
C SER A 294 8.78 -19.13 8.16
N ILE A 295 9.34 -18.02 7.66
CA ILE A 295 10.78 -17.92 7.33
C ILE A 295 11.65 -18.08 8.56
N PRO A 296 11.48 -17.36 9.69
CA PRO A 296 12.31 -17.53 10.86
C PRO A 296 12.19 -18.92 11.48
N PHE A 297 11.00 -19.52 11.48
CA PHE A 297 10.79 -20.85 12.01
C PHE A 297 11.45 -21.93 11.14
N ALA A 298 11.16 -21.92 9.84
CA ALA A 298 11.77 -22.88 8.89
C ALA A 298 13.28 -22.67 8.78
N GLY A 299 13.73 -21.42 8.81
CA GLY A 299 15.16 -21.08 8.81
C GLY A 299 15.92 -21.63 10.01
N TYR A 300 15.32 -21.56 11.20
CA TYR A 300 15.89 -22.21 12.37
C TYR A 300 16.07 -23.71 12.17
N VAL A 301 15.04 -24.40 11.70
CA VAL A 301 15.08 -25.84 11.46
C VAL A 301 16.12 -26.20 10.40
N LEU A 302 16.15 -25.43 9.29
CA LEU A 302 17.14 -25.61 8.23
C LEU A 302 18.58 -25.41 8.75
N GLY A 303 18.81 -24.33 9.50
CA GLY A 303 20.13 -24.04 10.06
C GLY A 303 20.62 -25.10 11.00
N ARG A 304 19.75 -25.66 11.85
CA ARG A 304 20.07 -26.78 12.75
C ARG A 304 20.42 -28.04 12.00
N ARG A 305 19.88 -28.24 10.82
CA ARG A 305 20.20 -29.40 9.95
C ARG A 305 21.47 -29.21 9.16
N LEU A 306 21.77 -28.01 8.70
CA LEU A 306 22.96 -27.73 7.91
C LEU A 306 24.20 -27.57 8.77
N PHE A 307 24.07 -27.10 10.01
CA PHE A 307 25.19 -26.75 10.90
C PHE A 307 25.10 -27.52 12.24
N GLU A 308 25.18 -28.86 12.18
CA GLU A 308 24.99 -29.73 13.33
C GLU A 308 26.03 -29.52 14.47
N GLY A 309 27.22 -28.98 14.16
CA GLY A 309 28.27 -28.69 15.14
C GLY A 309 28.17 -27.31 15.83
N MET A 310 27.23 -26.45 15.42
CA MET A 310 27.12 -25.12 15.97
C MET A 310 26.13 -25.02 17.13
N ALA A 311 26.30 -23.97 17.95
CA ALA A 311 25.31 -23.62 18.98
C ALA A 311 23.91 -23.46 18.34
N PRO A 312 22.85 -24.01 18.98
CA PRO A 312 21.50 -24.07 18.39
C PRO A 312 20.98 -22.73 17.87
N LEU A 313 21.18 -21.66 18.63
CA LEU A 313 20.77 -20.33 18.25
C LEU A 313 21.56 -19.78 17.05
N GLY A 314 22.88 -19.96 17.05
CA GLY A 314 23.73 -19.48 15.94
C GLY A 314 23.39 -20.18 14.62
N ALA A 315 23.25 -21.52 14.63
CA ALA A 315 22.84 -22.29 13.49
C ALA A 315 21.45 -21.82 12.95
N GLY A 316 20.49 -21.60 13.86
CA GLY A 316 19.15 -21.12 13.51
C GLY A 316 19.14 -19.73 12.88
N VAL A 317 19.93 -18.80 13.42
CA VAL A 317 20.08 -17.46 12.85
C VAL A 317 20.67 -17.51 11.44
N ILE A 318 21.76 -18.28 11.24
CA ILE A 318 22.39 -18.42 9.93
C ILE A 318 21.42 -19.04 8.92
N GLY A 319 20.70 -20.11 9.27
CA GLY A 319 19.70 -20.72 8.39
C GLY A 319 18.58 -19.75 8.00
N THR A 320 18.15 -18.90 8.92
CA THR A 320 17.13 -17.86 8.64
C THR A 320 17.68 -16.77 7.71
N LEU A 321 18.91 -16.32 7.93
CA LEU A 321 19.55 -15.33 7.06
C LEU A 321 19.71 -15.86 5.63
N VAL A 322 20.09 -17.13 5.48
CA VAL A 322 20.16 -17.77 4.15
C VAL A 322 18.80 -17.78 3.46
N LEU A 323 17.73 -18.22 4.15
CA LEU A 323 16.39 -18.20 3.55
C LEU A 323 15.92 -16.79 3.22
N THR A 324 16.19 -15.82 4.09
CA THR A 324 15.86 -14.42 3.84
C THR A 324 16.59 -13.90 2.60
N ALA A 325 17.88 -14.18 2.45
CA ALA A 325 18.66 -13.77 1.27
C ALA A 325 18.13 -14.42 -0.01
N VAL A 326 17.71 -15.68 0.02
CA VAL A 326 17.13 -16.38 -1.13
C VAL A 326 15.80 -15.74 -1.56
N CYS A 327 15.01 -15.18 -0.64
CA CYS A 327 13.77 -14.46 -0.97
C CYS A 327 14.02 -13.19 -1.82
N TYR A 328 15.23 -12.64 -1.82
CA TYR A 328 15.56 -11.48 -2.66
C TYR A 328 15.93 -11.83 -4.10
N ILE A 329 16.00 -13.14 -4.43
CA ILE A 329 16.14 -13.58 -5.81
C ILE A 329 14.77 -13.43 -6.50
N PRO A 330 14.68 -12.79 -7.68
CA PRO A 330 13.45 -12.67 -8.45
C PRO A 330 12.74 -14.02 -8.60
N TYR A 331 11.41 -14.01 -8.51
CA TYR A 331 10.51 -15.18 -8.51
C TYR A 331 10.55 -16.05 -7.24
N LEU A 332 11.64 -16.10 -6.45
CA LEU A 332 11.70 -16.87 -5.20
C LEU A 332 11.02 -16.14 -4.02
N PHE A 333 10.74 -14.88 -4.17
CA PHE A 333 10.03 -14.04 -3.17
C PHE A 333 8.69 -14.64 -2.70
N PHE A 334 7.91 -15.26 -3.60
CA PHE A 334 6.66 -15.95 -3.23
C PHE A 334 6.86 -17.43 -2.94
N VAL A 335 7.78 -18.10 -3.64
CA VAL A 335 7.98 -19.54 -3.54
C VAL A 335 8.51 -19.93 -2.16
N VAL A 336 9.56 -19.25 -1.70
CA VAL A 336 10.23 -19.59 -0.43
C VAL A 336 9.31 -19.42 0.78
N PRO A 337 8.63 -18.27 0.99
CA PRO A 337 7.69 -18.12 2.12
C PRO A 337 6.52 -19.12 2.04
N THR A 338 6.05 -19.44 0.84
CA THR A 338 4.98 -20.42 0.64
C THR A 338 5.42 -21.82 1.08
N VAL A 339 6.59 -22.28 0.63
CA VAL A 339 7.15 -23.57 1.03
C VAL A 339 7.40 -23.63 2.55
N CYS A 340 7.95 -22.54 3.12
CA CYS A 340 8.13 -22.43 4.56
C CYS A 340 6.79 -22.48 5.32
N SER A 341 5.74 -21.85 4.81
CA SER A 341 4.40 -21.85 5.41
C SER A 341 3.77 -23.25 5.39
N ILE A 342 3.88 -23.95 4.26
CA ILE A 342 3.46 -25.36 4.13
C ILE A 342 4.20 -26.23 5.17
N PHE A 343 5.50 -26.05 5.30
CA PHE A 343 6.28 -26.78 6.27
C PHE A 343 5.82 -26.53 7.72
N VAL A 344 5.61 -25.25 8.10
CA VAL A 344 5.20 -24.87 9.46
C VAL A 344 3.78 -25.35 9.77
N ALA A 345 2.82 -25.19 8.82
CA ALA A 345 1.47 -25.70 8.96
C ALA A 345 1.47 -27.22 9.21
N GLY A 346 2.16 -27.97 8.36
CA GLY A 346 2.28 -29.43 8.52
C GLY A 346 2.95 -29.87 9.82
N TYR A 347 3.93 -29.08 10.30
CA TYR A 347 4.52 -29.34 11.63
C TYR A 347 3.48 -29.14 12.73
N LEU A 348 2.74 -28.05 12.72
CA LEU A 348 1.70 -27.77 13.73
C LEU A 348 0.67 -28.90 13.80
N THR A 349 0.16 -29.31 12.67
CA THR A 349 -0.82 -30.41 12.60
C THR A 349 -0.24 -31.74 13.01
N GLN A 350 0.96 -32.07 12.56
CA GLN A 350 1.62 -33.33 12.97
C GLN A 350 1.92 -33.36 14.48
N SER A 351 2.31 -32.22 15.06
CA SER A 351 2.54 -32.07 16.50
C SER A 351 1.25 -32.25 17.30
N PHE A 352 0.14 -31.71 16.78
CA PHE A 352 -1.18 -31.81 17.43
C PHE A 352 -1.73 -33.23 17.39
N LEU A 353 -1.60 -33.92 16.24
CA LEU A 353 -1.99 -35.31 16.08
C LEU A 353 -1.17 -36.26 16.96
N GLY A 354 0.16 -36.01 17.07
CA GLY A 354 1.05 -36.81 17.91
C GLY A 354 0.72 -36.76 19.41
N LYS A 355 0.21 -35.62 19.89
CA LYS A 355 -0.22 -35.47 21.29
C LYS A 355 -1.56 -36.20 21.60
N ARG A 356 -2.41 -36.43 20.57
CA ARG A 356 -3.69 -37.13 20.73
C ARG A 356 -3.55 -38.66 20.71
N VAL A 357 -2.57 -39.18 20.01
CA VAL A 357 -2.34 -40.66 19.87
C VAL A 357 -1.49 -41.21 21.01
N GLY A 358 -0.84 -40.35 21.78
CA GLY A 358 -0.01 -40.75 22.96
C GLY A 358 -0.74 -40.64 24.30
N LYS A 359 -2.08 -40.43 24.30
CA LYS A 359 -2.98 -40.60 25.43
C LYS A 359 -3.88 -41.83 25.17
#